data_a2388187c477b2da64fd74d9387b5cf2
#
_entry.id   a2388187c477b2da64fd74d9387b5cf2
#
_cell.length_a   1.000
_cell.length_b   1.000
_cell.length_c   1.000
_cell.angle_alpha   90.00
_cell.angle_beta   90.00
_cell.angle_gamma   90.00
#
_symmetry.space_group_name_H-M   'P 1'
#
loop_
_entity.id
_entity.type
_entity.pdbx_description
1 polymer ?
#
loop_
_entity_poly.entity_id
_entity_poly.type
_entity_poly.pdbx_seq_one_letter_code
_entity_poly.pdbx_strand_id
1 'polypeptide(L)'
;MYNKQRNHIYRKRGIYNDAIYNVESLAKDLNAVAVGHAFAYEDLVTGKEKGLETETFEKIQWVLKNPPRFMPDEANISPSFGRKYGVLEQVFDWAHVFHAQTVDVLASAKLTEAEKEAEIDRLYKFYVTKVPYAIAGLPMNMGYLDGQPYSKAFRQKYPKVNGLFWGYHWLQGSMYDLLYGKTLDEQQKAYEKVGRQYHEKELYRVDRPFMPMFAELSPRFAERFPYISNTFDNLHMLHDMVNDIIASDWMTEKQKEEQITRAIWLVMAANHEGMEPGKNYGRDGLHDHRFMEGMPGMGLMPAEVTHDGHNHGGSGNQETKPATGHEGHNHGDSGDKR
;
A
#
# COMPACT_ATOMS: atom_id res chain seq x y z
N MET A 1 -24.50 -3.71 -9.40
CA MET A 1 -23.66 -3.28 -10.54
C MET A 1 -22.22 -3.78 -10.39
N TYR A 2 -21.62 -3.65 -9.22
CA TYR A 2 -20.27 -4.11 -8.88
C TYR A 2 -20.03 -5.61 -9.13
N ASN A 3 -20.85 -6.50 -8.59
CA ASN A 3 -20.73 -7.95 -8.82
C ASN A 3 -20.81 -8.35 -10.30
N LYS A 4 -21.50 -7.58 -11.14
CA LYS A 4 -21.50 -7.79 -12.60
C LYS A 4 -20.15 -7.42 -13.22
N GLN A 5 -19.49 -6.37 -12.73
CA GLN A 5 -18.22 -5.89 -13.28
C GLN A 5 -17.07 -6.82 -12.85
N ARG A 6 -17.03 -7.22 -11.56
CA ARG A 6 -16.11 -8.22 -11.05
C ARG A 6 -16.24 -9.53 -11.83
N ASN A 7 -17.46 -10.06 -11.93
CA ASN A 7 -17.74 -11.26 -12.70
C ASN A 7 -17.42 -11.11 -14.20
N HIS A 8 -17.49 -9.91 -14.77
CA HIS A 8 -17.13 -9.67 -16.17
C HIS A 8 -15.63 -9.80 -16.40
N ILE A 9 -14.80 -9.31 -15.47
CA ILE A 9 -13.34 -9.45 -15.53
C ILE A 9 -12.95 -10.92 -15.33
N TYR A 10 -13.44 -11.58 -14.29
CA TYR A 10 -13.11 -12.97 -13.99
C TYR A 10 -13.78 -14.00 -14.92
N ARG A 11 -14.95 -13.70 -15.50
CA ARG A 11 -15.66 -14.64 -16.39
C ARG A 11 -15.30 -14.50 -17.85
N LYS A 12 -14.70 -13.43 -18.30
CA LYS A 12 -13.96 -13.46 -19.55
C LYS A 12 -12.70 -14.30 -19.30
N ARG A 13 -12.86 -15.61 -19.27
CA ARG A 13 -11.75 -16.54 -19.14
C ARG A 13 -10.75 -16.28 -20.25
N GLY A 14 -9.83 -15.35 -19.98
CA GLY A 14 -8.62 -15.22 -20.75
C GLY A 14 -7.79 -16.49 -20.61
N ILE A 15 -6.88 -16.72 -21.52
CA ILE A 15 -5.98 -17.87 -21.50
C ILE A 15 -5.06 -17.86 -20.27
N TYR A 16 -5.03 -16.78 -19.52
CA TYR A 16 -4.19 -16.55 -18.33
C TYR A 16 -4.97 -16.61 -17.01
N ASN A 17 -6.31 -16.66 -17.03
CA ASN A 17 -7.07 -16.69 -15.78
C ASN A 17 -6.65 -17.89 -14.93
N ASP A 18 -6.51 -17.64 -13.63
CA ASP A 18 -6.05 -18.61 -12.64
C ASP A 18 -4.60 -19.11 -12.88
N ALA A 19 -3.80 -18.43 -13.71
CA ALA A 19 -2.43 -18.84 -14.02
C ALA A 19 -1.49 -18.79 -12.81
N ILE A 20 -1.79 -17.96 -11.80
CA ILE A 20 -1.01 -17.91 -10.55
C ILE A 20 -0.99 -19.28 -9.85
N TYR A 21 -2.02 -20.12 -10.03
CA TYR A 21 -2.04 -21.47 -9.46
C TYR A 21 -1.00 -22.42 -10.07
N ASN A 22 -0.32 -22.02 -11.16
CA ASN A 22 0.88 -22.69 -11.64
C ASN A 22 2.06 -22.52 -10.68
N VAL A 23 2.03 -21.47 -9.83
CA VAL A 23 2.95 -21.27 -8.70
C VAL A 23 2.14 -21.51 -7.41
N GLU A 24 1.78 -22.77 -7.18
CA GLU A 24 0.75 -23.18 -6.19
C GLU A 24 1.00 -22.62 -4.78
N SER A 25 2.24 -22.65 -4.32
CA SER A 25 2.59 -22.17 -2.98
C SER A 25 2.39 -20.66 -2.84
N LEU A 26 2.76 -19.87 -3.85
CA LEU A 26 2.50 -18.44 -3.88
C LEU A 26 0.99 -18.15 -3.91
N ALA A 27 0.23 -18.87 -4.74
CA ALA A 27 -1.22 -18.72 -4.81
C ALA A 27 -1.90 -19.01 -3.46
N LYS A 28 -1.45 -20.03 -2.76
CA LYS A 28 -1.94 -20.37 -1.40
C LYS A 28 -1.64 -19.26 -0.39
N ASP A 29 -0.44 -18.69 -0.42
CA ASP A 29 -0.09 -17.60 0.47
C ASP A 29 -0.92 -16.35 0.19
N LEU A 30 -1.16 -16.01 -1.08
CA LEU A 30 -2.05 -14.90 -1.45
C LEU A 30 -3.50 -15.13 -0.98
N ASN A 31 -3.98 -16.39 -1.05
CA ASN A 31 -5.29 -16.73 -0.51
C ASN A 31 -5.34 -16.55 1.02
N ALA A 32 -4.27 -16.91 1.73
CA ALA A 32 -4.18 -16.69 3.18
C ALA A 32 -4.11 -15.22 3.55
N VAL A 33 -3.42 -14.41 2.76
CA VAL A 33 -3.36 -12.94 2.92
C VAL A 33 -4.76 -12.33 2.83
N ALA A 34 -5.56 -12.68 1.82
CA ALA A 34 -6.93 -12.20 1.67
C ALA A 34 -7.79 -12.55 2.89
N VAL A 35 -7.72 -13.80 3.38
CA VAL A 35 -8.44 -14.21 4.59
C VAL A 35 -7.97 -13.46 5.82
N GLY A 36 -6.66 -13.24 5.94
CA GLY A 36 -6.06 -12.52 7.07
C GLY A 36 -6.54 -11.07 7.17
N HIS A 37 -6.58 -10.36 6.05
CA HIS A 37 -7.15 -9.00 5.97
C HIS A 37 -8.62 -9.00 6.38
N ALA A 38 -9.44 -9.89 5.79
CA ALA A 38 -10.87 -9.93 6.04
C ALA A 38 -11.20 -10.24 7.52
N PHE A 39 -10.46 -11.14 8.17
CA PHE A 39 -10.64 -11.42 9.60
C PHE A 39 -10.34 -10.20 10.47
N ALA A 40 -9.25 -9.50 10.21
CA ALA A 40 -8.88 -8.32 10.97
C ALA A 40 -9.91 -7.20 10.80
N TYR A 41 -10.38 -6.94 9.59
CA TYR A 41 -11.41 -5.93 9.33
C TYR A 41 -12.75 -6.28 9.98
N GLU A 42 -13.19 -7.53 9.92
CA GLU A 42 -14.43 -7.94 10.58
C GLU A 42 -14.35 -7.77 12.10
N ASP A 43 -13.24 -8.20 12.71
CA ASP A 43 -13.06 -8.10 14.16
C ASP A 43 -12.88 -6.64 14.63
N LEU A 44 -12.25 -5.76 13.81
CA LEU A 44 -12.15 -4.32 14.08
C LEU A 44 -13.52 -3.61 14.17
N VAL A 45 -14.50 -4.05 13.39
CA VAL A 45 -15.82 -3.35 13.31
C VAL A 45 -16.92 -4.02 14.10
N THR A 46 -16.70 -5.25 14.61
CA THR A 46 -17.71 -6.02 15.37
C THR A 46 -17.52 -5.94 16.88
N GLY A 47 -16.64 -5.08 17.39
CA GLY A 47 -16.34 -4.92 18.81
C GLY A 47 -15.44 -6.00 19.40
N LYS A 48 -14.75 -6.76 18.54
CA LYS A 48 -13.76 -7.76 18.94
C LYS A 48 -12.31 -7.25 18.90
N GLU A 49 -12.15 -5.96 18.75
CA GLU A 49 -10.83 -5.31 18.65
C GLU A 49 -9.91 -5.60 19.85
N LYS A 50 -10.46 -5.89 21.03
CA LYS A 50 -9.68 -6.27 22.22
C LYS A 50 -8.95 -7.60 22.06
N GLY A 51 -9.47 -8.50 21.21
CA GLY A 51 -8.87 -9.77 20.87
C GLY A 51 -7.95 -9.75 19.67
N LEU A 52 -7.75 -8.59 19.02
CA LEU A 52 -6.98 -8.52 17.77
C LEU A 52 -5.54 -9.05 17.93
N GLU A 53 -4.84 -8.61 18.97
CA GLU A 53 -3.44 -9.01 19.25
C GLU A 53 -3.29 -10.43 19.82
N THR A 54 -4.38 -11.11 20.09
CA THR A 54 -4.40 -12.45 20.65
C THR A 54 -5.23 -13.40 19.77
N GLU A 55 -6.53 -13.48 19.97
CA GLU A 55 -7.42 -14.45 19.29
C GLU A 55 -7.40 -14.28 17.75
N THR A 56 -7.52 -13.06 17.26
CA THR A 56 -7.50 -12.78 15.81
C THR A 56 -6.12 -13.06 15.23
N PHE A 57 -5.06 -12.62 15.93
CA PHE A 57 -3.69 -12.91 15.52
C PHE A 57 -3.44 -14.43 15.42
N GLU A 58 -3.83 -15.22 16.42
CA GLU A 58 -3.70 -16.68 16.41
C GLU A 58 -4.51 -17.33 15.27
N LYS A 59 -5.74 -16.85 15.05
CA LYS A 59 -6.59 -17.28 13.95
C LYS A 59 -5.96 -17.02 12.58
N ILE A 60 -5.36 -15.85 12.39
CA ILE A 60 -4.63 -15.51 11.18
C ILE A 60 -3.40 -16.41 11.03
N GLN A 61 -2.63 -16.62 12.11
CA GLN A 61 -1.48 -17.54 12.10
C GLN A 61 -1.87 -18.97 11.72
N TRP A 62 -3.04 -19.41 12.16
CA TRP A 62 -3.56 -20.72 11.75
C TRP A 62 -3.87 -20.78 10.24
N VAL A 63 -4.48 -19.73 9.68
CA VAL A 63 -4.77 -19.63 8.23
C VAL A 63 -3.49 -19.61 7.41
N LEU A 64 -2.45 -18.88 7.85
CA LEU A 64 -1.15 -18.85 7.19
C LEU A 64 -0.47 -20.22 7.12
N LYS A 65 -0.70 -21.06 8.14
CA LYS A 65 -0.22 -22.45 8.17
C LYS A 65 -1.13 -23.42 7.41
N ASN A 66 -2.39 -23.05 7.20
CA ASN A 66 -3.42 -23.86 6.57
C ASN A 66 -4.15 -23.03 5.48
N PRO A 67 -3.43 -22.58 4.45
CA PRO A 67 -3.97 -21.64 3.47
C PRO A 67 -5.12 -22.26 2.66
N PRO A 68 -6.17 -21.50 2.35
CA PRO A 68 -7.25 -21.99 1.49
C PRO A 68 -6.73 -22.34 0.10
N ARG A 69 -7.27 -23.38 -0.50
CA ARG A 69 -6.89 -23.80 -1.85
C ARG A 69 -7.27 -22.81 -2.93
N PHE A 70 -8.38 -22.11 -2.74
CA PHE A 70 -8.90 -21.11 -3.67
C PHE A 70 -9.11 -19.79 -2.97
N MET A 71 -9.00 -18.70 -3.71
CA MET A 71 -9.25 -17.35 -3.21
C MET A 71 -10.69 -17.24 -2.71
N PRO A 72 -10.90 -16.93 -1.44
CA PRO A 72 -12.24 -16.73 -0.88
C PRO A 72 -12.81 -15.38 -1.36
N ASP A 73 -14.12 -15.23 -1.23
CA ASP A 73 -14.76 -13.93 -1.35
C ASP A 73 -14.64 -13.21 0.00
N GLU A 74 -13.85 -12.14 0.06
CA GLU A 74 -13.58 -11.39 1.30
C GLU A 74 -14.86 -10.82 1.91
N ALA A 75 -15.82 -10.36 1.11
CA ALA A 75 -17.12 -9.88 1.56
C ALA A 75 -17.93 -10.94 2.34
N ASN A 76 -17.68 -12.24 2.11
CA ASN A 76 -18.29 -13.30 2.90
C ASN A 76 -17.59 -13.51 4.27
N ILE A 77 -16.35 -13.09 4.41
CA ILE A 77 -15.56 -13.19 5.65
C ILE A 77 -15.76 -11.94 6.51
N SER A 78 -15.83 -10.77 5.87
CA SER A 78 -15.97 -9.44 6.52
C SER A 78 -17.30 -8.73 6.21
N PRO A 79 -18.47 -9.38 6.41
CA PRO A 79 -19.76 -8.82 6.02
C PRO A 79 -20.16 -7.57 6.82
N SER A 80 -19.67 -7.43 8.06
CA SER A 80 -19.97 -6.26 8.89
C SER A 80 -19.13 -5.06 8.46
N PHE A 81 -17.88 -5.28 8.08
CA PHE A 81 -17.03 -4.26 7.48
C PHE A 81 -17.66 -3.72 6.19
N GLY A 82 -18.05 -4.61 5.27
CA GLY A 82 -18.68 -4.23 4.01
C GLY A 82 -20.02 -3.52 4.17
N ARG A 83 -20.81 -3.87 5.19
CA ARG A 83 -22.05 -3.11 5.49
C ARG A 83 -21.77 -1.71 6.02
N LYS A 84 -20.72 -1.56 6.83
CA LYS A 84 -20.36 -0.29 7.44
C LYS A 84 -19.64 0.64 6.48
N TYR A 85 -18.69 0.10 5.71
CA TYR A 85 -17.80 0.86 4.83
C TYR A 85 -17.89 0.40 3.37
N GLY A 86 -19.10 0.25 2.83
CA GLY A 86 -19.36 -0.39 1.55
C GLY A 86 -18.64 0.24 0.35
N VAL A 87 -18.40 1.57 0.34
CA VAL A 87 -17.63 2.23 -0.72
C VAL A 87 -16.16 1.82 -0.61
N LEU A 88 -15.62 1.80 0.60
CA LEU A 88 -14.22 1.39 0.85
C LEU A 88 -13.98 -0.05 0.43
N GLU A 89 -14.89 -0.97 0.81
CA GLU A 89 -14.82 -2.36 0.38
C GLU A 89 -14.79 -2.49 -1.14
N GLN A 90 -15.62 -1.71 -1.86
CA GLN A 90 -15.63 -1.72 -3.32
C GLN A 90 -14.33 -1.18 -3.93
N VAL A 91 -13.70 -0.19 -3.31
CA VAL A 91 -12.38 0.33 -3.72
C VAL A 91 -11.31 -0.73 -3.53
N PHE A 92 -11.27 -1.38 -2.38
CA PHE A 92 -10.34 -2.48 -2.08
C PHE A 92 -10.55 -3.64 -3.06
N ASP A 93 -11.76 -4.14 -3.18
CA ASP A 93 -12.10 -5.24 -4.08
C ASP A 93 -11.71 -4.94 -5.53
N TRP A 94 -11.96 -3.71 -6.02
CA TRP A 94 -11.63 -3.35 -7.38
C TRP A 94 -10.13 -3.34 -7.63
N ALA A 95 -9.35 -2.84 -6.67
CA ALA A 95 -7.90 -2.87 -6.72
C ALA A 95 -7.35 -4.30 -6.58
N HIS A 96 -7.93 -5.14 -5.72
CA HIS A 96 -7.55 -6.55 -5.57
C HIS A 96 -7.86 -7.37 -6.83
N VAL A 97 -8.98 -7.08 -7.53
CA VAL A 97 -9.27 -7.68 -8.84
C VAL A 97 -8.19 -7.33 -9.86
N PHE A 98 -7.78 -6.07 -9.92
CA PHE A 98 -6.71 -5.65 -10.82
C PHE A 98 -5.37 -6.28 -10.45
N HIS A 99 -5.05 -6.35 -9.16
CA HIS A 99 -3.88 -7.02 -8.63
C HIS A 99 -3.84 -8.50 -9.03
N ALA A 100 -4.93 -9.24 -8.80
CA ALA A 100 -5.04 -10.65 -9.16
C ALA A 100 -4.89 -10.90 -10.66
N GLN A 101 -5.50 -10.06 -11.50
CA GLN A 101 -5.37 -10.16 -12.96
C GLN A 101 -3.94 -9.89 -13.43
N THR A 102 -3.27 -8.90 -12.86
CA THR A 102 -1.87 -8.60 -13.20
C THR A 102 -0.95 -9.77 -12.86
N VAL A 103 -1.17 -10.38 -11.70
CA VAL A 103 -0.41 -11.55 -11.25
C VAL A 103 -0.66 -12.78 -12.13
N ASP A 104 -1.91 -13.02 -12.51
CA ASP A 104 -2.26 -14.10 -13.45
C ASP A 104 -1.58 -13.93 -14.81
N VAL A 105 -1.55 -12.71 -15.35
CA VAL A 105 -0.85 -12.40 -16.61
C VAL A 105 0.64 -12.71 -16.46
N LEU A 106 1.28 -12.24 -15.40
CA LEU A 106 2.71 -12.49 -15.15
C LEU A 106 3.03 -13.98 -14.98
N ALA A 107 2.18 -14.73 -14.30
CA ALA A 107 2.35 -16.17 -14.07
C ALA A 107 2.00 -17.03 -15.30
N SER A 108 1.44 -16.45 -16.36
CA SER A 108 1.02 -17.20 -17.54
C SER A 108 2.21 -17.76 -18.31
N ALA A 109 2.21 -19.08 -18.49
CA ALA A 109 3.15 -19.76 -19.40
C ALA A 109 2.69 -19.72 -20.88
N LYS A 110 1.51 -19.17 -21.18
CA LYS A 110 0.91 -19.15 -22.51
C LYS A 110 1.11 -17.83 -23.24
N LEU A 111 1.57 -16.79 -22.56
CA LEU A 111 1.84 -15.47 -23.11
C LEU A 111 3.34 -15.24 -23.22
N THR A 112 3.75 -14.62 -24.29
CA THR A 112 5.11 -14.03 -24.41
C THR A 112 5.24 -12.83 -23.50
N GLU A 113 6.44 -12.40 -23.18
CA GLU A 113 6.67 -11.22 -22.31
C GLU A 113 6.02 -9.94 -22.92
N ALA A 114 6.12 -9.75 -24.25
CA ALA A 114 5.48 -8.62 -24.93
C ALA A 114 3.95 -8.66 -24.84
N GLU A 115 3.34 -9.85 -24.94
CA GLU A 115 1.91 -10.03 -24.75
C GLU A 115 1.48 -9.78 -23.31
N LYS A 116 2.31 -10.23 -22.32
CA LYS A 116 2.07 -9.94 -20.91
C LYS A 116 2.08 -8.44 -20.63
N GLU A 117 3.08 -7.73 -21.13
CA GLU A 117 3.19 -6.28 -20.96
C GLU A 117 2.01 -5.54 -21.59
N ALA A 118 1.65 -5.89 -22.82
CA ALA A 118 0.51 -5.28 -23.50
C ALA A 118 -0.82 -5.56 -22.78
N GLU A 119 -0.98 -6.74 -22.22
CA GLU A 119 -2.19 -7.11 -21.48
C GLU A 119 -2.27 -6.41 -20.12
N ILE A 120 -1.15 -6.26 -19.40
CA ILE A 120 -1.07 -5.49 -18.16
C ILE A 120 -1.43 -4.02 -18.41
N ASP A 121 -0.89 -3.40 -19.47
CA ASP A 121 -1.25 -2.03 -19.85
C ASP A 121 -2.75 -1.92 -20.20
N ARG A 122 -3.32 -2.92 -20.87
CA ARG A 122 -4.75 -2.97 -21.18
C ARG A 122 -5.61 -3.09 -19.92
N LEU A 123 -5.20 -3.94 -18.99
CA LEU A 123 -5.90 -4.13 -17.71
C LEU A 123 -5.88 -2.85 -16.87
N TYR A 124 -4.75 -2.15 -16.82
CA TYR A 124 -4.66 -0.86 -16.14
C TYR A 124 -5.59 0.19 -16.75
N LYS A 125 -5.57 0.33 -18.09
CA LYS A 125 -6.49 1.23 -18.79
C LYS A 125 -7.96 0.90 -18.49
N PHE A 126 -8.30 -0.38 -18.39
CA PHE A 126 -9.65 -0.80 -18.00
C PHE A 126 -9.94 -0.50 -16.54
N TYR A 127 -8.99 -0.74 -15.64
CA TYR A 127 -9.11 -0.47 -14.22
C TYR A 127 -9.49 0.99 -13.95
N VAL A 128 -8.78 1.94 -14.54
CA VAL A 128 -9.02 3.37 -14.33
C VAL A 128 -10.33 3.88 -14.93
N THR A 129 -10.97 3.13 -15.83
CA THR A 129 -12.32 3.51 -16.35
C THR A 129 -13.43 3.41 -15.30
N LYS A 130 -13.17 2.76 -14.17
CA LYS A 130 -14.14 2.61 -13.07
C LYS A 130 -13.94 3.72 -12.03
N VAL A 131 -14.12 4.93 -12.50
CA VAL A 131 -13.88 6.18 -11.78
C VAL A 131 -14.27 6.16 -10.29
N PRO A 132 -15.41 5.59 -9.86
CA PRO A 132 -15.78 5.59 -8.45
C PRO A 132 -14.92 4.68 -7.55
N TYR A 133 -14.07 3.80 -8.15
CA TYR A 133 -13.35 2.76 -7.41
C TYR A 133 -11.86 2.70 -7.72
N ALA A 134 -11.41 3.37 -8.77
CA ALA A 134 -10.01 3.30 -9.21
C ALA A 134 -9.11 4.19 -8.35
N ILE A 135 -8.05 3.61 -7.82
CA ILE A 135 -6.97 4.31 -7.12
C ILE A 135 -6.00 4.91 -8.13
N ALA A 136 -5.47 6.10 -7.85
CA ALA A 136 -4.55 6.81 -8.72
C ALA A 136 -3.17 6.12 -8.82
N GLY A 137 -2.60 6.12 -10.02
CA GLY A 137 -1.23 5.67 -10.29
C GLY A 137 -0.17 6.75 -10.07
N LEU A 138 -0.42 7.72 -9.19
CA LEU A 138 0.52 8.77 -8.81
C LEU A 138 1.46 8.28 -7.71
N PRO A 139 2.67 8.83 -7.60
CA PRO A 139 3.56 8.52 -6.49
C PRO A 139 2.88 8.73 -5.13
N MET A 140 3.07 7.77 -4.23
CA MET A 140 2.52 7.81 -2.88
C MET A 140 3.02 9.04 -2.13
N ASN A 141 2.11 9.74 -1.42
CA ASN A 141 2.44 10.84 -0.53
C ASN A 141 2.48 10.36 0.93
N MET A 142 3.69 10.21 1.48
CA MET A 142 3.89 9.79 2.87
C MET A 142 3.24 10.73 3.89
N GLY A 143 3.00 11.99 3.56
CA GLY A 143 2.26 12.92 4.42
C GLY A 143 0.81 12.50 4.68
N TYR A 144 0.21 11.71 3.79
CA TYR A 144 -1.12 11.15 4.02
C TYR A 144 -1.08 10.01 5.05
N LEU A 145 -0.01 9.23 5.08
CA LEU A 145 0.17 8.14 6.02
C LEU A 145 0.68 8.63 7.38
N ASP A 146 1.77 9.40 7.40
CA ASP A 146 2.48 9.76 8.63
C ASP A 146 2.07 11.13 9.21
N GLY A 147 1.49 12.01 8.42
CA GLY A 147 1.17 13.39 8.81
C GLY A 147 -0.21 13.61 9.43
N GLN A 148 -1.02 12.57 9.58
CA GLN A 148 -2.39 12.69 10.10
C GLN A 148 -2.44 12.54 11.62
N PRO A 149 -3.42 13.15 12.32
CA PRO A 149 -3.55 13.02 13.77
C PRO A 149 -3.73 11.58 14.27
N TYR A 150 -4.29 10.70 13.43
CA TYR A 150 -4.51 9.29 13.73
C TYR A 150 -3.32 8.39 13.34
N SER A 151 -2.31 8.94 12.70
CA SER A 151 -1.16 8.15 12.20
C SER A 151 -0.55 7.29 13.29
N LYS A 152 -0.26 6.04 12.94
CA LYS A 152 0.34 5.02 13.81
C LYS A 152 -0.55 4.46 14.92
N ALA A 153 -1.84 4.85 15.00
CA ALA A 153 -2.76 4.37 16.05
C ALA A 153 -2.89 2.84 16.02
N PHE A 154 -3.07 2.25 14.84
CA PHE A 154 -3.17 0.79 14.69
C PHE A 154 -1.87 0.09 15.07
N ARG A 155 -0.74 0.56 14.58
CA ARG A 155 0.58 0.00 14.87
C ARG A 155 0.93 0.06 16.36
N GLN A 156 0.55 1.13 17.04
CA GLN A 156 0.77 1.28 18.48
C GLN A 156 -0.14 0.36 19.30
N LYS A 157 -1.38 0.18 18.86
CA LYS A 157 -2.39 -0.59 19.58
C LYS A 157 -2.30 -2.10 19.29
N TYR A 158 -1.96 -2.46 18.04
CA TYR A 158 -1.94 -3.83 17.54
C TYR A 158 -0.64 -4.15 16.77
N PRO A 159 0.53 -4.09 17.42
CA PRO A 159 1.82 -4.20 16.73
C PRO A 159 2.03 -5.53 16.02
N LYS A 160 1.53 -6.65 16.55
CA LYS A 160 1.67 -7.97 15.90
C LYS A 160 0.80 -8.07 14.65
N VAL A 161 -0.46 -7.65 14.74
CA VAL A 161 -1.37 -7.66 13.59
C VAL A 161 -0.91 -6.68 12.52
N ASN A 162 -0.43 -5.49 12.90
CA ASN A 162 0.20 -4.56 11.97
C ASN A 162 1.43 -5.19 11.28
N GLY A 163 2.25 -5.92 12.03
CA GLY A 163 3.40 -6.65 11.47
C GLY A 163 2.97 -7.69 10.43
N LEU A 164 1.85 -8.38 10.64
CA LEU A 164 1.26 -9.29 9.63
C LEU A 164 0.83 -8.53 8.38
N PHE A 165 0.10 -7.41 8.50
CA PHE A 165 -0.31 -6.59 7.36
C PHE A 165 0.90 -6.13 6.53
N TRP A 166 1.95 -5.67 7.17
CA TRP A 166 3.15 -5.26 6.45
C TRP A 166 3.93 -6.44 5.87
N GLY A 167 3.85 -7.62 6.51
CA GLY A 167 4.33 -8.87 5.93
C GLY A 167 3.56 -9.26 4.67
N TYR A 168 2.24 -9.10 4.67
CA TYR A 168 1.39 -9.32 3.50
C TYR A 168 1.75 -8.38 2.34
N HIS A 169 1.87 -7.07 2.62
CA HIS A 169 2.28 -6.07 1.63
C HIS A 169 3.68 -6.36 1.09
N TRP A 170 4.60 -6.84 1.95
CA TRP A 170 5.93 -7.28 1.51
C TRP A 170 5.85 -8.44 0.52
N LEU A 171 5.05 -9.47 0.78
CA LEU A 171 4.85 -10.57 -0.16
C LEU A 171 4.23 -10.08 -1.47
N GLN A 172 3.15 -9.31 -1.36
CA GLN A 172 2.44 -8.75 -2.51
C GLN A 172 3.34 -7.86 -3.36
N GLY A 173 4.20 -7.04 -2.77
CA GLY A 173 5.19 -6.24 -3.50
C GLY A 173 6.30 -7.08 -4.13
N SER A 174 6.80 -8.10 -3.42
CA SER A 174 7.93 -8.93 -3.88
C SER A 174 7.58 -9.88 -5.04
N MET A 175 6.30 -10.26 -5.17
CA MET A 175 5.89 -11.27 -6.16
C MET A 175 5.96 -10.79 -7.60
N TYR A 176 5.98 -9.49 -7.87
CA TYR A 176 6.00 -8.98 -9.24
C TYR A 176 7.33 -9.26 -9.92
N ASP A 177 8.47 -8.94 -9.33
CA ASP A 177 9.79 -9.30 -9.87
C ASP A 177 10.08 -10.80 -9.77
N LEU A 178 9.41 -11.49 -8.85
CA LEU A 178 9.44 -12.94 -8.78
C LEU A 178 8.84 -13.58 -10.04
N LEU A 179 7.80 -12.98 -10.60
CA LEU A 179 7.07 -13.50 -11.77
C LEU A 179 7.52 -12.87 -13.09
N TYR A 180 7.88 -11.59 -13.10
CA TYR A 180 8.15 -10.79 -14.29
C TYR A 180 9.42 -11.25 -15.02
N GLY A 181 9.28 -11.51 -16.32
CA GLY A 181 10.40 -11.90 -17.20
C GLY A 181 10.97 -13.28 -16.89
N LYS A 182 10.17 -14.22 -16.33
CA LYS A 182 10.61 -15.56 -15.95
C LYS A 182 9.69 -16.65 -16.49
N THR A 183 10.31 -17.79 -16.80
CA THR A 183 9.60 -19.04 -17.06
C THR A 183 8.96 -19.58 -15.79
N LEU A 184 7.99 -20.48 -15.93
CA LEU A 184 7.30 -21.09 -14.77
C LEU A 184 8.27 -21.79 -13.80
N ASP A 185 9.26 -22.50 -14.31
CA ASP A 185 10.29 -23.16 -13.48
C ASP A 185 11.13 -22.14 -12.69
N GLU A 186 11.50 -21.02 -13.32
CA GLU A 186 12.21 -19.93 -12.65
C GLU A 186 11.34 -19.22 -11.61
N GLN A 187 10.03 -19.05 -11.88
CA GLN A 187 9.06 -18.48 -10.94
C GLN A 187 8.93 -19.36 -9.69
N GLN A 188 8.79 -20.67 -9.87
CA GLN A 188 8.72 -21.63 -8.76
C GLN A 188 9.99 -21.61 -7.91
N LYS A 189 11.17 -21.63 -8.54
CA LYS A 189 12.47 -21.53 -7.83
C LYS A 189 12.66 -20.19 -7.13
N ALA A 190 12.23 -19.09 -7.75
CA ALA A 190 12.30 -17.76 -7.12
C ALA A 190 11.40 -17.70 -5.89
N TYR A 191 10.21 -18.33 -5.95
CA TYR A 191 9.31 -18.39 -4.81
C TYR A 191 9.88 -19.18 -3.63
N GLU A 192 10.65 -20.24 -3.84
CA GLU A 192 11.30 -20.98 -2.73
C GLU A 192 12.09 -20.06 -1.79
N LYS A 193 12.80 -19.08 -2.36
CA LYS A 193 13.56 -18.08 -1.59
C LYS A 193 12.65 -17.03 -0.94
N VAL A 194 11.74 -16.45 -1.72
CA VAL A 194 10.83 -15.40 -1.26
C VAL A 194 9.87 -15.95 -0.22
N GLY A 195 9.26 -17.11 -0.44
CA GLY A 195 8.35 -17.76 0.49
C GLY A 195 9.03 -18.14 1.81
N ARG A 196 10.28 -18.63 1.77
CA ARG A 196 11.05 -18.89 2.99
C ARG A 196 11.26 -17.60 3.77
N GLN A 197 11.71 -16.52 3.13
CA GLN A 197 11.88 -15.22 3.79
C GLN A 197 10.55 -14.71 4.38
N TYR A 198 9.46 -14.84 3.63
CA TYR A 198 8.13 -14.44 4.08
C TYR A 198 7.72 -15.18 5.35
N HIS A 199 7.74 -16.51 5.34
CA HIS A 199 7.29 -17.34 6.46
C HIS A 199 8.21 -17.33 7.67
N GLU A 200 9.52 -17.23 7.47
CA GLU A 200 10.50 -17.28 8.58
C GLU A 200 10.81 -15.91 9.19
N LYS A 201 10.58 -14.82 8.43
CA LYS A 201 11.03 -13.50 8.85
C LYS A 201 9.95 -12.44 8.74
N GLU A 202 9.36 -12.24 7.55
CA GLU A 202 8.58 -11.03 7.27
C GLU A 202 7.25 -11.03 8.02
N LEU A 203 6.63 -12.17 8.27
CA LEU A 203 5.41 -12.31 9.08
C LEU A 203 5.61 -11.99 10.57
N TYR A 204 6.85 -11.96 11.05
CA TYR A 204 7.14 -11.74 12.48
C TYR A 204 7.81 -10.39 12.75
N ARG A 205 7.97 -9.55 11.73
CA ARG A 205 8.59 -8.24 11.88
C ARG A 205 7.60 -7.18 12.34
N VAL A 206 7.51 -7.02 13.66
CA VAL A 206 6.71 -5.95 14.30
C VAL A 206 7.46 -4.61 14.37
N ASP A 207 8.78 -4.64 14.18
CA ASP A 207 9.72 -3.51 14.32
C ASP A 207 10.01 -2.80 12.98
N ARG A 208 9.33 -3.16 11.91
CA ARG A 208 9.54 -2.57 10.60
C ARG A 208 9.25 -1.06 10.63
N PRO A 209 10.22 -0.20 10.27
CA PRO A 209 10.08 1.24 10.42
C PRO A 209 9.17 1.87 9.34
N PHE A 210 9.13 1.28 8.15
CA PHE A 210 8.41 1.81 7.00
C PHE A 210 7.55 0.73 6.34
N MET A 211 6.46 1.17 5.73
CA MET A 211 5.64 0.31 4.87
C MET A 211 6.49 -0.20 3.69
N PRO A 212 6.40 -1.50 3.34
CA PRO A 212 7.08 -2.03 2.16
C PRO A 212 6.56 -1.40 0.86
N MET A 213 7.47 -0.88 0.02
CA MET A 213 7.15 -0.20 -1.23
C MET A 213 7.47 -1.07 -2.45
N PHE A 214 6.65 -1.00 -3.49
CA PHE A 214 6.85 -1.78 -4.71
C PHE A 214 8.18 -1.48 -5.41
N ALA A 215 8.58 -0.21 -5.47
CA ALA A 215 9.85 0.18 -6.08
C ALA A 215 11.09 -0.45 -5.40
N GLU A 216 11.00 -0.76 -4.10
CA GLU A 216 12.05 -1.44 -3.35
C GLU A 216 12.00 -2.95 -3.51
N LEU A 217 10.80 -3.52 -3.58
CA LEU A 217 10.57 -4.95 -3.58
C LEU A 217 10.59 -5.57 -4.98
N SER A 218 10.10 -4.84 -5.97
CA SER A 218 10.02 -5.26 -7.38
C SER A 218 10.47 -4.13 -8.31
N PRO A 219 11.76 -3.73 -8.26
CA PRO A 219 12.27 -2.58 -9.00
C PRO A 219 12.14 -2.72 -10.52
N ARG A 220 12.28 -3.91 -11.08
CA ARG A 220 12.15 -4.14 -12.54
C ARG A 220 10.71 -3.93 -13.00
N PHE A 221 9.75 -4.45 -12.24
CA PHE A 221 8.34 -4.25 -12.53
C PHE A 221 7.96 -2.77 -12.35
N ALA A 222 8.42 -2.12 -11.26
CA ALA A 222 8.15 -0.72 -10.99
C ALA A 222 8.77 0.22 -12.04
N GLU A 223 9.94 -0.10 -12.57
CA GLU A 223 10.55 0.65 -13.70
C GLU A 223 9.68 0.55 -14.97
N ARG A 224 9.17 -0.65 -15.28
CA ARG A 224 8.34 -0.87 -16.48
C ARG A 224 6.91 -0.35 -16.32
N PHE A 225 6.33 -0.48 -15.14
CA PHE A 225 4.94 -0.15 -14.84
C PHE A 225 4.83 0.77 -13.62
N PRO A 226 5.38 2.00 -13.65
CA PRO A 226 5.43 2.88 -12.49
C PRO A 226 4.04 3.25 -11.96
N TYR A 227 3.05 3.49 -12.82
CA TYR A 227 1.69 3.82 -12.37
C TYR A 227 0.97 2.62 -11.74
N ILE A 228 1.28 1.40 -12.13
CA ILE A 228 0.68 0.22 -11.50
C ILE A 228 1.28 0.00 -10.12
N SER A 229 2.59 0.13 -9.99
CA SER A 229 3.29 0.07 -8.70
C SER A 229 2.80 1.15 -7.75
N ASN A 230 2.65 2.39 -8.23
CA ASN A 230 2.10 3.49 -7.45
C ASN A 230 0.63 3.22 -7.04
N THR A 231 -0.19 2.63 -7.92
CA THR A 231 -1.58 2.26 -7.58
C THR A 231 -1.62 1.30 -6.42
N PHE A 232 -0.74 0.29 -6.40
CA PHE A 232 -0.68 -0.69 -5.32
C PHE A 232 -0.04 -0.13 -4.05
N ASP A 233 0.97 0.74 -4.15
CA ASP A 233 1.48 1.47 -2.99
C ASP A 233 0.41 2.36 -2.36
N ASN A 234 -0.39 3.05 -3.17
CA ASN A 234 -1.53 3.85 -2.69
C ASN A 234 -2.65 2.98 -2.08
N LEU A 235 -2.88 1.77 -2.61
CA LEU A 235 -3.79 0.79 -2.00
C LEU A 235 -3.31 0.38 -0.61
N HIS A 236 -2.03 0.04 -0.48
CA HIS A 236 -1.45 -0.35 0.82
C HIS A 236 -1.45 0.82 1.81
N MET A 237 -1.16 2.04 1.34
CA MET A 237 -1.28 3.25 2.14
C MET A 237 -2.72 3.46 2.62
N LEU A 238 -3.71 3.24 1.76
CA LEU A 238 -5.12 3.35 2.14
C LEU A 238 -5.50 2.32 3.20
N HIS A 239 -5.01 1.08 3.11
CA HIS A 239 -5.19 0.06 4.15
C HIS A 239 -4.64 0.56 5.50
N ASP A 240 -3.42 1.08 5.52
CA ASP A 240 -2.79 1.58 6.75
C ASP A 240 -3.53 2.78 7.33
N MET A 241 -3.94 3.74 6.50
CA MET A 241 -4.75 4.90 6.91
C MET A 241 -6.08 4.46 7.53
N VAL A 242 -6.77 3.53 6.91
CA VAL A 242 -8.07 3.01 7.40
C VAL A 242 -7.88 2.27 8.73
N ASN A 243 -6.85 1.46 8.84
CA ASN A 243 -6.50 0.77 10.09
C ASN A 243 -6.27 1.77 11.23
N ASP A 244 -5.48 2.82 10.97
CA ASP A 244 -5.19 3.88 11.94
C ASP A 244 -6.46 4.65 12.35
N ILE A 245 -7.32 5.01 11.39
CA ILE A 245 -8.59 5.70 11.65
C ILE A 245 -9.49 4.82 12.53
N ILE A 246 -9.69 3.56 12.19
CA ILE A 246 -10.57 2.66 12.95
C ILE A 246 -10.02 2.40 14.35
N ALA A 247 -8.71 2.26 14.48
CA ALA A 247 -8.04 2.01 15.77
C ALA A 247 -7.99 3.23 16.71
N SER A 248 -8.25 4.44 16.21
CA SER A 248 -8.16 5.67 16.98
C SER A 248 -9.27 5.77 18.03
N ASP A 249 -8.91 5.71 19.31
CA ASP A 249 -9.87 5.71 20.43
C ASP A 249 -10.46 7.11 20.71
N TRP A 250 -9.82 8.18 20.22
CA TRP A 250 -10.26 9.55 20.44
C TRP A 250 -11.31 10.04 19.43
N MET A 251 -11.53 9.29 18.34
CA MET A 251 -12.54 9.62 17.32
C MET A 251 -13.89 8.94 17.60
N THR A 252 -14.97 9.69 17.43
CA THR A 252 -16.32 9.14 17.36
C THR A 252 -16.50 8.34 16.05
N GLU A 253 -17.47 7.44 16.00
CA GLU A 253 -17.78 6.66 14.81
C GLU A 253 -18.05 7.55 13.58
N LYS A 254 -18.80 8.66 13.77
CA LYS A 254 -19.05 9.64 12.71
C LYS A 254 -17.75 10.26 12.19
N GLN A 255 -16.83 10.62 13.08
CA GLN A 255 -15.54 11.17 12.70
C GLN A 255 -14.69 10.14 11.93
N LYS A 256 -14.73 8.86 12.34
CA LYS A 256 -14.06 7.77 11.61
C LYS A 256 -14.62 7.62 10.20
N GLU A 257 -15.94 7.64 10.02
CA GLU A 257 -16.58 7.57 8.69
C GLU A 257 -16.18 8.75 7.80
N GLU A 258 -16.15 9.97 8.36
CA GLU A 258 -15.72 11.17 7.66
C GLU A 258 -14.24 11.07 7.24
N GLN A 259 -13.35 10.60 8.13
CA GLN A 259 -11.92 10.43 7.81
C GLN A 259 -11.68 9.31 6.79
N ILE A 260 -12.42 8.20 6.85
CA ILE A 260 -12.35 7.14 5.85
C ILE A 260 -12.80 7.67 4.47
N THR A 261 -13.89 8.42 4.41
CA THR A 261 -14.36 9.06 3.18
C THR A 261 -13.28 9.95 2.58
N ARG A 262 -12.61 10.73 3.43
CA ARG A 262 -11.50 11.58 3.03
C ARG A 262 -10.29 10.77 2.54
N ALA A 263 -9.91 9.71 3.24
CA ALA A 263 -8.80 8.84 2.85
C ALA A 263 -9.03 8.21 1.47
N ILE A 264 -10.25 7.72 1.21
CA ILE A 264 -10.66 7.25 -0.12
C ILE A 264 -10.48 8.36 -1.16
N TRP A 265 -11.02 9.55 -0.89
CA TRP A 265 -10.95 10.67 -1.82
C TRP A 265 -9.51 11.04 -2.19
N LEU A 266 -8.58 11.03 -1.22
CA LEU A 266 -7.17 11.36 -1.42
C LEU A 266 -6.46 10.45 -2.41
N VAL A 267 -6.85 9.18 -2.50
CA VAL A 267 -6.19 8.18 -3.35
C VAL A 267 -6.92 7.89 -4.66
N MET A 268 -8.14 8.40 -4.86
CA MET A 268 -8.94 8.07 -6.05
C MET A 268 -8.44 8.77 -7.31
N ALA A 269 -8.35 8.01 -8.41
CA ALA A 269 -7.92 8.50 -9.72
C ALA A 269 -8.75 9.68 -10.24
N ALA A 270 -10.06 9.69 -10.00
CA ALA A 270 -10.97 10.76 -10.42
C ALA A 270 -10.59 12.15 -9.89
N ASN A 271 -9.96 12.21 -8.72
CA ASN A 271 -9.61 13.48 -8.07
C ASN A 271 -8.24 14.03 -8.53
N HIS A 272 -7.56 13.27 -9.38
CA HIS A 272 -6.26 13.62 -9.95
C HIS A 272 -6.32 13.69 -11.49
N GLU A 273 -7.50 13.93 -12.05
CA GLU A 273 -7.70 14.04 -13.50
C GLU A 273 -6.84 15.19 -14.08
N GLY A 274 -6.11 14.89 -15.15
CA GLY A 274 -5.14 15.81 -15.75
C GLY A 274 -3.72 15.72 -15.18
N MET A 275 -3.47 14.95 -14.14
CA MET A 275 -2.13 14.61 -13.69
C MET A 275 -1.58 13.43 -14.50
N GLU A 276 -0.38 13.60 -15.09
CA GLU A 276 0.26 12.53 -15.86
C GLU A 276 1.04 11.60 -14.93
N PRO A 277 0.82 10.29 -15.01
CA PRO A 277 1.64 9.31 -14.30
C PRO A 277 3.12 9.50 -14.60
N GLY A 278 3.97 9.44 -13.58
CA GLY A 278 5.42 9.56 -13.72
C GLY A 278 5.94 11.00 -13.79
N LYS A 279 5.10 12.04 -13.85
CA LYS A 279 5.52 13.41 -13.58
C LYS A 279 5.61 13.63 -12.08
N ASN A 280 6.76 14.13 -11.66
CA ASN A 280 6.94 14.57 -10.28
C ASN A 280 6.24 15.93 -10.10
N TYR A 281 5.02 15.91 -9.58
CA TYR A 281 4.28 17.14 -9.22
C TYR A 281 4.75 17.73 -7.88
N GLY A 282 5.86 17.23 -7.35
CA GLY A 282 6.42 17.61 -6.06
C GLY A 282 5.60 17.09 -4.89
N ARG A 283 6.11 17.31 -3.67
CA ARG A 283 5.33 17.04 -2.45
C ARG A 283 4.00 17.80 -2.44
N ASP A 284 3.94 18.92 -3.15
CA ASP A 284 2.81 19.85 -3.16
C ASP A 284 1.71 19.48 -4.16
N GLY A 285 1.98 18.62 -5.16
CA GLY A 285 0.98 18.23 -6.15
C GLY A 285 -0.22 17.46 -5.57
N LEU A 286 0.02 16.62 -4.57
CA LEU A 286 -1.03 15.92 -3.82
C LEU A 286 -1.48 16.69 -2.55
N HIS A 287 -0.76 17.76 -2.18
CA HIS A 287 -1.13 18.70 -1.13
C HIS A 287 -1.82 19.96 -1.68
N ASP A 288 -2.16 19.99 -2.95
CA ASP A 288 -2.84 21.16 -3.52
C ASP A 288 -4.19 21.35 -2.81
N HIS A 289 -4.25 22.40 -2.00
CA HIS A 289 -5.45 22.79 -1.23
C HIS A 289 -6.71 22.93 -2.09
N ARG A 290 -6.57 23.15 -3.39
CA ARG A 290 -7.69 23.19 -4.34
C ARG A 290 -8.44 21.87 -4.42
N PHE A 291 -7.77 20.75 -4.18
CA PHE A 291 -8.40 19.42 -4.12
C PHE A 291 -9.02 19.11 -2.75
N MET A 292 -8.76 19.95 -1.76
CA MET A 292 -9.22 19.76 -0.39
C MET A 292 -10.45 20.64 -0.04
N GLU A 293 -10.72 21.64 -0.87
CA GLU A 293 -11.85 22.56 -0.65
C GLU A 293 -13.17 21.83 -0.85
N GLY A 294 -14.02 21.84 0.18
CA GLY A 294 -15.32 21.15 0.15
C GLY A 294 -15.31 19.66 0.54
N MET A 295 -14.16 19.10 0.98
CA MET A 295 -14.12 17.71 1.44
C MET A 295 -14.84 17.49 2.76
N PRO A 296 -15.54 16.34 2.93
CA PRO A 296 -16.05 15.92 4.24
C PRO A 296 -14.90 15.81 5.26
N GLY A 297 -15.12 16.27 6.48
CA GLY A 297 -14.16 16.13 7.57
C GLY A 297 -13.04 17.17 7.63
N MET A 298 -12.98 18.14 6.72
CA MET A 298 -11.97 19.22 6.75
C MET A 298 -11.95 19.99 8.07
N GLY A 299 -13.09 20.15 8.75
CA GLY A 299 -13.20 20.82 10.05
C GLY A 299 -12.55 20.06 11.22
N LEU A 300 -12.10 18.82 11.00
CA LEU A 300 -11.42 17.99 12.00
C LEU A 300 -9.90 18.09 11.95
N MET A 301 -9.35 18.73 10.92
CA MET A 301 -7.91 19.00 10.87
C MET A 301 -7.60 20.11 11.87
N PRO A 302 -6.60 19.92 12.74
CA PRO A 302 -6.06 21.05 13.48
C PRO A 302 -5.66 22.12 12.44
N ALA A 303 -6.12 23.37 12.65
CA ALA A 303 -5.60 24.50 11.92
C ALA A 303 -4.07 24.49 12.11
N GLU A 304 -3.34 24.31 11.01
CA GLU A 304 -1.89 24.30 10.96
C GLU A 304 -1.20 23.23 11.81
N VAL A 305 -0.97 22.05 11.23
CA VAL A 305 0.25 21.32 11.56
C VAL A 305 1.37 22.08 10.87
N THR A 306 1.93 23.09 11.56
CA THR A 306 3.16 23.73 11.16
C THR A 306 4.23 22.63 11.11
N HIS A 307 4.77 22.39 9.93
CA HIS A 307 5.92 21.53 9.70
C HIS A 307 7.20 22.18 10.25
N ASP A 308 7.26 22.48 11.53
CA ASP A 308 8.47 22.81 12.23
C ASP A 308 9.16 21.52 12.70
N GLY A 309 10.04 20.97 11.87
CA GLY A 309 10.86 19.86 12.34
C GLY A 309 11.68 19.05 11.34
N HIS A 310 11.62 19.29 10.03
CA HIS A 310 12.55 18.63 9.11
C HIS A 310 13.26 19.64 8.19
N ASN A 311 14.34 20.21 8.75
CA ASN A 311 15.28 21.04 8.04
C ASN A 311 16.16 20.14 7.15
N HIS A 312 15.73 19.87 5.93
CA HIS A 312 16.62 19.36 4.88
C HIS A 312 17.15 20.56 4.10
N GLY A 313 18.45 20.86 4.35
CA GLY A 313 19.17 21.94 3.76
C GLY A 313 19.00 22.07 2.25
N GLY A 314 18.27 23.08 1.84
CA GLY A 314 18.28 23.58 0.47
C GLY A 314 19.50 24.45 0.30
N SER A 315 20.41 24.06 -0.60
CA SER A 315 21.51 24.90 -1.07
C SER A 315 20.96 26.09 -1.85
N GLY A 316 20.79 27.21 -1.18
CA GLY A 316 20.56 28.49 -1.82
C GLY A 316 21.90 29.16 -2.07
N ASN A 317 22.24 29.38 -3.34
CA ASN A 317 23.30 30.27 -3.76
C ASN A 317 23.04 31.69 -3.22
N GLN A 318 23.83 32.12 -2.28
CA GLN A 318 23.99 33.54 -1.99
C GLN A 318 25.39 33.99 -2.44
N GLU A 319 25.38 34.90 -3.41
CA GLU A 319 26.53 35.68 -3.81
C GLU A 319 27.07 36.47 -2.60
N THR A 320 28.32 36.20 -2.23
CA THR A 320 29.04 37.01 -1.23
C THR A 320 29.83 38.06 -1.92
N LYS A 321 29.51 39.34 -1.63
CA LYS A 321 30.40 40.49 -1.85
C LYS A 321 31.52 40.45 -0.78
N PRO A 322 32.74 40.87 -1.13
CA PRO A 322 33.88 40.86 -0.22
C PRO A 322 33.88 42.06 0.71
N ALA A 323 34.17 41.82 1.97
CA ALA A 323 34.53 42.85 2.93
C ALA A 323 35.95 42.62 3.46
N THR A 324 36.69 43.66 3.39
CA THR A 324 38.10 43.89 3.71
C THR A 324 38.40 43.80 5.21
N GLY A 325 39.54 43.17 5.52
CA GLY A 325 40.58 43.61 6.47
C GLY A 325 40.33 43.59 7.97
N HIS A 326 41.13 42.91 8.73
CA HIS A 326 42.19 43.33 9.65
C HIS A 326 42.69 42.17 10.52
N GLU A 327 44.00 41.95 10.43
CA GLU A 327 45.05 41.72 11.43
C GLU A 327 44.65 41.26 12.84
N GLY A 328 45.19 40.10 13.32
CA GLY A 328 46.44 40.12 14.03
C GLY A 328 46.41 39.28 15.31
N HIS A 329 47.54 38.62 15.56
CA HIS A 329 48.08 38.03 16.82
C HIS A 329 47.68 36.60 17.15
N ASN A 330 48.53 35.64 16.92
CA ASN A 330 49.83 35.12 17.43
C ASN A 330 49.84 34.71 18.89
N HIS A 331 50.52 33.57 19.13
CA HIS A 331 50.98 32.89 20.35
C HIS A 331 50.05 31.82 20.89
N GLY A 332 50.49 30.62 21.11
CA GLY A 332 51.79 30.01 21.38
C GLY A 332 51.49 28.71 22.12
N ASP A 333 51.99 27.68 21.65
CA ASP A 333 53.00 26.74 22.16
C ASP A 333 52.73 25.98 23.47
N SER A 334 53.21 24.75 23.37
CA SER A 334 53.53 23.79 24.46
C SER A 334 52.34 23.03 25.06
N GLY A 335 52.34 21.74 25.11
CA GLY A 335 53.40 20.78 25.30
C GLY A 335 52.92 19.69 26.20
N ASP A 336 53.08 18.51 25.74
CA ASP A 336 53.62 17.34 26.44
C ASP A 336 52.87 16.60 27.55
N LYS A 337 52.74 15.33 27.27
CA LYS A 337 52.89 14.14 28.17
C LYS A 337 51.87 13.90 29.30
N ARG A 338 51.13 12.89 29.15
CA ARG A 338 51.36 11.48 29.63
C ARG A 338 50.20 10.62 29.25
#